data_f953ef7ee090b455058d8a926e76cacf
#
_entry.id   f953ef7ee090b455058d8a926e76cacf
#
_cell.length_a   1.000
_cell.length_b   1.000
_cell.length_c   1.000
_cell.angle_alpha   90.00
_cell.angle_beta   90.00
_cell.angle_gamma   90.00
#
_symmetry.space_group_name_H-M   'P 1'
#
loop_
_entity.id
_entity.type
_entity.pdbx_description
1 polymer ?
#
loop_
_entity_poly.entity_id
_entity_poly.type
_entity_poly.pdbx_seq_one_letter_code
_entity_poly.pdbx_strand_id
1 'polypeptide(L)'
;MLFEKGKDISLAPYSPHQSGLFAKLKYTKDTGIKHAQIIRNSVLFWGKPLTNYHITLRRYRQYLRNFQFIGSLIFTVGFLGIFFYIVTKQEFTDKLFTVKFWTVAGENPVRVLLWLSAISFGYLVYRLVTTTPHTIQVDEIEQNKDLFTDRTIEQQDSMVTVAPDQIAKKHHHDISAVYTEETIHILEQAFITAKMYKNAQVEIEHLFYALLQAPSMKAIFLRLGIAVTSIEKGLKTYFSQQEHITATPTINSDVEQILYMAYDEAYRARQPYVHITELLVSVIKKSEKLQEVLYELNIDKQKLLNVIEWVRVREMLIMRKKSFYKAARKRSKSGIDRAMTAVATPFLDSFSQDITLAAKYNHLEPCVARNKEIQEIFRIIDGGRQSIVLTGEHGVGKMSIVEGIAQLMIEDNVPKRLQDKRLVQLSTSSLIAGTTVNGAIDRLQKIMFEIARAGNIILFINSIHDLVSIAGDSEGLDVSEALSEYLGPGRFLTIATTTIDGYNKHIANSQVGSVFARVNIDQMNENQAIQVLESKVGRVEYKHHVFFSYDAL
;
A
#
# COMPACT_ATOMS: atom_id res chain seq x y z
N MET A 1 -14.16 23.42 -2.88
CA MET A 1 -13.76 23.69 -1.48
C MET A 1 -12.37 23.13 -1.34
N LEU A 2 -11.40 24.00 -1.19
CA LEU A 2 -9.99 23.70 -1.04
C LEU A 2 -9.80 23.00 0.32
N PHE A 3 -9.20 21.82 0.30
CA PHE A 3 -8.69 21.21 1.52
C PHE A 3 -7.59 22.12 2.06
N GLU A 4 -7.77 22.68 3.25
CA GLU A 4 -6.70 23.30 3.99
C GLU A 4 -5.62 22.23 4.23
N LYS A 5 -4.47 22.42 3.61
CA LYS A 5 -3.27 21.63 3.85
C LYS A 5 -2.96 21.65 5.34
N GLY A 6 -2.84 20.49 5.95
CA GLY A 6 -2.15 20.36 7.23
C GLY A 6 -3.02 20.33 8.49
N LYS A 7 -4.32 20.01 8.40
CA LYS A 7 -5.04 19.59 9.60
C LYS A 7 -5.15 18.08 9.60
N ASP A 8 -4.44 17.45 10.51
CA ASP A 8 -4.65 16.06 10.89
C ASP A 8 -6.14 15.85 11.15
N ILE A 9 -6.81 15.16 10.22
CA ILE A 9 -8.11 14.59 10.49
C ILE A 9 -7.84 13.43 11.44
N SER A 10 -7.70 13.73 12.73
CA SER A 10 -7.64 12.70 13.75
C SER A 10 -9.01 12.02 13.75
N LEU A 11 -9.06 10.83 13.15
CA LEU A 11 -10.21 9.96 13.20
C LEU A 11 -10.54 9.69 14.69
N ALA A 12 -11.67 10.17 15.18
CA ALA A 12 -12.07 9.91 16.57
C ALA A 12 -12.52 8.44 16.72
N PRO A 13 -12.10 7.72 17.76
CA PRO A 13 -12.50 6.34 17.97
C PRO A 13 -14.02 6.22 18.22
N TYR A 14 -14.62 5.26 17.54
CA TYR A 14 -16.03 4.92 17.64
C TYR A 14 -16.21 3.65 18.49
N SER A 15 -17.12 3.67 19.47
CA SER A 15 -17.53 2.49 20.23
C SER A 15 -18.92 2.02 19.78
N PRO A 16 -19.07 0.81 19.19
CA PRO A 16 -20.37 0.30 18.73
C PRO A 16 -21.37 0.05 19.87
N HIS A 17 -20.92 0.03 21.11
CA HIS A 17 -21.80 -0.16 22.29
C HIS A 17 -22.45 1.13 22.79
N GLN A 18 -22.13 2.27 22.22
CA GLN A 18 -22.77 3.55 22.55
C GLN A 18 -23.97 3.82 21.63
N SER A 19 -24.95 2.93 21.65
CA SER A 19 -26.17 2.98 20.82
C SER A 19 -27.19 4.00 21.32
N GLY A 20 -26.83 5.23 21.63
CA GLY A 20 -27.83 6.09 22.25
C GLY A 20 -27.96 7.52 21.76
N LEU A 21 -27.02 8.07 21.04
CA LEU A 21 -26.98 9.51 20.78
C LEU A 21 -26.93 9.87 19.31
N PHE A 22 -28.01 9.54 18.58
CA PHE A 22 -28.25 10.16 17.28
C PHE A 22 -28.92 11.53 17.51
N ALA A 23 -28.22 12.59 17.12
CA ALA A 23 -28.75 13.94 17.18
C ALA A 23 -29.10 14.45 15.78
N LYS A 24 -30.29 15.04 15.65
CA LYS A 24 -30.65 15.80 14.44
C LYS A 24 -29.81 17.07 14.37
N LEU A 25 -28.95 17.19 13.42
CA LEU A 25 -28.20 18.42 13.15
C LEU A 25 -28.97 19.32 12.18
N LYS A 26 -29.05 20.62 12.49
CA LYS A 26 -29.64 21.64 11.57
C LYS A 26 -28.97 21.74 10.20
N TYR A 27 -27.77 21.15 10.04
CA TYR A 27 -26.96 21.24 8.83
C TYR A 27 -27.26 20.17 7.79
N THR A 28 -28.12 19.18 8.08
CA THR A 28 -28.38 18.01 7.21
C THR A 28 -29.56 18.22 6.24
N LYS A 29 -29.95 19.47 5.95
CA LYS A 29 -31.19 19.75 5.20
C LYS A 29 -31.32 19.02 3.86
N ASP A 30 -30.23 18.62 3.20
CA ASP A 30 -30.31 18.04 1.86
C ASP A 30 -29.40 16.82 1.62
N THR A 31 -28.85 16.20 2.68
CA THR A 31 -27.90 15.09 2.52
C THR A 31 -28.56 13.73 2.36
N GLY A 32 -29.85 13.58 2.72
CA GLY A 32 -30.53 12.28 2.77
C GLY A 32 -30.22 11.44 4.02
N ILE A 33 -29.19 11.82 4.79
CA ILE A 33 -28.83 11.25 6.09
C ILE A 33 -29.16 12.26 7.17
N LYS A 34 -30.00 11.83 8.13
CA LYS A 34 -30.63 12.74 9.08
C LYS A 34 -29.95 12.79 10.45
N HIS A 35 -29.14 11.78 10.75
CA HIS A 35 -28.59 11.61 12.08
C HIS A 35 -27.08 11.85 12.06
N ALA A 36 -26.57 12.50 13.10
CA ALA A 36 -25.14 12.61 13.35
C ALA A 36 -24.82 11.81 14.61
N GLN A 37 -23.61 11.33 14.71
CA GLN A 37 -23.14 10.60 15.86
C GLN A 37 -22.18 11.44 16.69
N ILE A 38 -22.36 11.42 18.00
CA ILE A 38 -21.47 12.09 18.94
C ILE A 38 -20.52 11.05 19.51
N ILE A 39 -19.22 11.27 19.33
CA ILE A 39 -18.18 10.43 19.90
C ILE A 39 -17.25 11.33 20.70
N ARG A 40 -17.14 11.07 22.01
CA ARG A 40 -16.41 11.91 22.95
C ARG A 40 -16.88 13.38 22.83
N ASN A 41 -15.98 14.29 22.47
CA ASN A 41 -16.27 15.72 22.27
C ASN A 41 -16.37 16.12 20.79
N SER A 42 -16.63 15.17 19.90
CA SER A 42 -16.70 15.40 18.45
C SER A 42 -18.05 14.95 17.89
N VAL A 43 -18.57 15.73 16.95
CA VAL A 43 -19.78 15.41 16.20
C VAL A 43 -19.38 14.89 14.84
N LEU A 44 -19.69 13.64 14.55
CA LEU A 44 -19.51 13.04 13.23
C LEU A 44 -20.80 13.18 12.44
N PHE A 45 -20.72 13.72 11.24
CA PHE A 45 -21.87 13.89 10.37
C PHE A 45 -21.53 13.54 8.91
N TRP A 46 -22.57 13.36 8.12
CA TRP A 46 -22.42 13.06 6.69
C TRP A 46 -22.72 14.31 5.86
N GLY A 47 -21.74 14.84 5.15
CA GLY A 47 -21.85 16.10 4.40
C GLY A 47 -22.19 15.94 2.91
N LYS A 48 -21.88 14.80 2.28
CA LYS A 48 -22.19 14.58 0.85
C LYS A 48 -23.67 14.26 0.65
N PRO A 49 -24.37 14.94 -0.26
CA PRO A 49 -25.77 14.63 -0.52
C PRO A 49 -25.93 13.28 -1.22
N LEU A 50 -26.79 12.40 -0.65
CA LEU A 50 -27.18 11.10 -1.19
C LEU A 50 -28.66 11.08 -1.61
N THR A 51 -29.16 12.18 -2.15
CA THR A 51 -30.52 12.29 -2.67
C THR A 51 -30.57 11.88 -4.14
N ASN A 52 -31.74 11.44 -4.60
CA ASN A 52 -31.97 11.04 -6.00
C ASN A 52 -31.49 12.12 -7.01
N TYR A 53 -31.73 13.38 -6.74
CA TYR A 53 -31.28 14.50 -7.60
C TYR A 53 -29.76 14.53 -7.72
N HIS A 54 -29.04 14.49 -6.62
CA HIS A 54 -27.58 14.58 -6.62
C HIS A 54 -26.90 13.33 -7.22
N ILE A 55 -27.47 12.16 -6.98
CA ILE A 55 -26.99 10.90 -7.60
C ILE A 55 -27.16 10.95 -9.11
N THR A 56 -28.34 11.36 -9.58
CA THR A 56 -28.61 11.51 -11.02
C THR A 56 -27.71 12.56 -11.64
N LEU A 57 -27.49 13.70 -10.98
CA LEU A 57 -26.61 14.77 -11.45
C LEU A 57 -25.15 14.32 -11.55
N ARG A 58 -24.63 13.56 -10.55
CA ARG A 58 -23.27 13.02 -10.61
C ARG A 58 -23.11 12.03 -11.76
N ARG A 59 -24.07 11.14 -11.98
CA ARG A 59 -24.08 10.21 -13.12
C ARG A 59 -24.09 10.96 -14.45
N TYR A 60 -24.98 11.95 -14.59
CA TYR A 60 -25.06 12.74 -15.81
C TYR A 60 -23.74 13.48 -16.09
N ARG A 61 -23.11 14.06 -15.08
CA ARG A 61 -21.78 14.67 -15.19
C ARG A 61 -20.71 13.65 -15.61
N GLN A 62 -20.79 12.43 -15.13
CA GLN A 62 -19.88 11.35 -15.52
C GLN A 62 -20.09 10.93 -16.98
N TYR A 63 -21.35 10.79 -17.44
CA TYR A 63 -21.66 10.53 -18.84
C TYR A 63 -21.19 11.66 -19.76
N LEU A 64 -21.48 12.90 -19.42
CA LEU A 64 -20.98 14.06 -20.17
C LEU A 64 -19.45 14.06 -20.24
N ARG A 65 -18.82 13.72 -19.17
CA ARG A 65 -17.37 13.62 -19.07
C ARG A 65 -16.80 12.59 -20.04
N ASN A 66 -17.37 11.41 -20.06
CA ASN A 66 -16.97 10.33 -20.96
C ASN A 66 -17.26 10.70 -22.43
N PHE A 67 -18.43 11.29 -22.69
CA PHE A 67 -18.80 11.75 -24.03
C PHE A 67 -17.85 12.81 -24.55
N GLN A 68 -17.49 13.80 -23.75
CA GLN A 68 -16.52 14.83 -24.10
C GLN A 68 -15.15 14.26 -24.39
N PHE A 69 -14.71 13.22 -23.61
CA PHE A 69 -13.45 12.53 -23.84
C PHE A 69 -13.44 11.81 -25.19
N ILE A 70 -14.46 11.00 -25.44
CA ILE A 70 -14.60 10.27 -26.71
C ILE A 70 -14.72 11.25 -27.88
N GLY A 71 -15.51 12.32 -27.74
CA GLY A 71 -15.65 13.36 -28.75
C GLY A 71 -14.30 14.02 -29.05
N SER A 72 -13.54 14.44 -28.04
CA SER A 72 -12.23 15.06 -28.26
C SER A 72 -11.23 14.08 -28.92
N LEU A 73 -11.30 12.80 -28.63
CA LEU A 73 -10.48 11.78 -29.29
C LEU A 73 -10.83 11.66 -30.78
N ILE A 74 -12.13 11.58 -31.11
CA ILE A 74 -12.61 11.47 -32.48
C ILE A 74 -12.23 12.73 -33.28
N PHE A 75 -12.42 13.92 -32.70
CA PHE A 75 -12.03 15.18 -33.35
C PHE A 75 -10.53 15.28 -33.58
N THR A 76 -9.71 14.87 -32.59
CA THR A 76 -8.24 14.88 -32.74
C THR A 76 -7.82 13.99 -33.91
N VAL A 77 -8.27 12.72 -33.90
CA VAL A 77 -7.92 11.76 -34.95
C VAL A 77 -8.53 12.15 -36.30
N GLY A 78 -9.78 12.60 -36.31
CA GLY A 78 -10.49 13.02 -37.54
C GLY A 78 -9.82 14.21 -38.22
N PHE A 79 -9.58 15.29 -37.50
CA PHE A 79 -8.92 16.47 -38.07
C PHE A 79 -7.49 16.18 -38.52
N LEU A 80 -6.74 15.37 -37.75
CA LEU A 80 -5.40 14.96 -38.14
C LEU A 80 -5.41 14.07 -39.38
N GLY A 81 -6.34 13.14 -39.48
CA GLY A 81 -6.52 12.27 -40.63
C GLY A 81 -6.88 13.02 -41.89
N ILE A 82 -7.83 13.96 -41.79
CA ILE A 82 -8.22 14.83 -42.92
C ILE A 82 -7.04 15.72 -43.34
N PHE A 83 -6.30 16.27 -42.38
CA PHE A 83 -5.09 17.05 -42.67
C PHE A 83 -4.08 16.23 -43.50
N PHE A 84 -3.70 15.03 -43.04
CA PHE A 84 -2.77 14.19 -43.77
C PHE A 84 -3.31 13.76 -45.14
N TYR A 85 -4.60 13.44 -45.25
CA TYR A 85 -5.23 13.07 -46.50
C TYR A 85 -5.13 14.20 -47.56
N ILE A 86 -5.41 15.45 -47.15
CA ILE A 86 -5.31 16.59 -48.05
C ILE A 86 -3.86 16.88 -48.43
N VAL A 87 -2.94 16.79 -47.47
CA VAL A 87 -1.51 17.02 -47.71
C VAL A 87 -0.95 16.02 -48.73
N THR A 88 -1.31 14.74 -48.61
CA THR A 88 -0.84 13.69 -49.53
C THR A 88 -1.48 13.86 -50.92
N LYS A 89 -2.76 14.20 -50.99
CA LYS A 89 -3.47 14.31 -52.26
C LYS A 89 -3.12 15.59 -53.07
N GLN A 90 -2.71 16.66 -52.41
CA GLN A 90 -2.34 17.93 -53.05
C GLN A 90 -0.82 18.12 -53.23
N GLU A 91 -0.01 17.07 -53.00
CA GLU A 91 1.46 17.12 -53.12
C GLU A 91 2.12 18.23 -52.27
N PHE A 92 1.53 18.54 -51.11
CA PHE A 92 2.07 19.53 -50.17
C PHE A 92 3.17 18.98 -49.29
N THR A 93 3.59 17.74 -49.49
CA THR A 93 4.58 17.06 -48.62
C THR A 93 5.89 17.82 -48.52
N ASP A 94 6.39 18.36 -49.66
CA ASP A 94 7.66 19.10 -49.70
C ASP A 94 7.56 20.49 -49.06
N LYS A 95 6.35 21.08 -49.03
CA LYS A 95 6.09 22.40 -48.47
C LYS A 95 5.90 22.39 -46.96
N LEU A 96 5.55 21.24 -46.34
CA LEU A 96 5.38 21.07 -44.90
C LEU A 96 6.60 21.48 -44.10
N PHE A 97 7.80 21.24 -44.62
CA PHE A 97 9.08 21.53 -43.95
C PHE A 97 9.56 22.97 -44.21
N THR A 98 8.83 23.78 -44.95
CA THR A 98 9.21 25.16 -45.21
C THR A 98 8.55 26.11 -44.20
N VAL A 99 9.33 27.06 -43.66
CA VAL A 99 8.83 28.06 -42.68
C VAL A 99 7.69 28.89 -43.29
N LYS A 100 7.70 29.15 -44.61
CA LYS A 100 6.66 29.87 -45.31
C LYS A 100 5.27 29.21 -45.22
N PHE A 101 5.22 27.87 -45.18
CA PHE A 101 3.95 27.14 -44.98
C PHE A 101 3.31 27.48 -43.64
N TRP A 102 4.09 27.74 -42.61
CA TRP A 102 3.61 27.98 -41.26
C TRP A 102 3.40 29.45 -40.91
N THR A 103 4.12 30.36 -41.56
CA THR A 103 4.14 31.79 -41.19
C THR A 103 3.23 32.69 -42.02
N VAL A 104 2.87 32.33 -43.27
CA VAL A 104 2.01 33.18 -44.10
C VAL A 104 0.56 33.06 -43.69
N ALA A 105 0.00 34.12 -43.13
CA ALA A 105 -1.40 34.18 -42.73
C ALA A 105 -2.32 34.25 -43.98
N GLY A 106 -3.31 33.38 -44.06
CA GLY A 106 -4.53 33.67 -44.80
C GLY A 106 -4.95 32.69 -45.89
N GLU A 107 -4.10 31.87 -46.51
CA GLU A 107 -4.52 31.20 -47.75
C GLU A 107 -4.74 29.68 -47.74
N ASN A 108 -4.39 28.96 -46.68
CA ASN A 108 -4.57 27.51 -46.68
C ASN A 108 -5.47 27.01 -45.54
N PRO A 109 -6.71 26.61 -45.83
CA PRO A 109 -7.62 26.02 -44.81
C PRO A 109 -7.08 24.74 -44.18
N VAL A 110 -6.11 24.08 -44.81
CA VAL A 110 -5.46 22.86 -44.33
C VAL A 110 -4.74 23.07 -42.97
N ARG A 111 -4.16 24.27 -42.78
CA ARG A 111 -3.53 24.62 -41.49
C ARG A 111 -4.53 24.70 -40.34
N VAL A 112 -5.73 25.16 -40.62
CA VAL A 112 -6.79 25.25 -39.62
C VAL A 112 -7.13 23.86 -39.06
N LEU A 113 -7.16 22.85 -39.91
CA LEU A 113 -7.41 21.47 -39.49
C LEU A 113 -6.32 20.94 -38.53
N LEU A 114 -5.05 21.28 -38.81
CA LEU A 114 -3.96 20.90 -37.89
C LEU A 114 -4.09 21.62 -36.54
N TRP A 115 -4.36 22.93 -36.55
CA TRP A 115 -4.53 23.70 -35.31
C TRP A 115 -5.76 23.23 -34.52
N LEU A 116 -6.87 22.90 -35.19
CA LEU A 116 -8.04 22.31 -34.54
C LEU A 116 -7.71 20.96 -33.93
N SER A 117 -6.92 20.11 -34.63
CA SER A 117 -6.43 18.86 -34.09
C SER A 117 -5.53 19.10 -32.86
N ALA A 118 -4.61 20.07 -32.92
CA ALA A 118 -3.72 20.41 -31.82
C ALA A 118 -4.48 20.95 -30.59
N ILE A 119 -5.49 21.79 -30.79
CA ILE A 119 -6.36 22.31 -29.71
C ILE A 119 -7.15 21.14 -29.07
N SER A 120 -7.76 20.29 -29.93
CA SER A 120 -8.51 19.13 -29.46
C SER A 120 -7.60 18.14 -28.70
N PHE A 121 -6.38 17.92 -29.17
CA PHE A 121 -5.36 17.11 -28.49
C PHE A 121 -4.94 17.76 -27.17
N GLY A 122 -4.68 19.05 -27.13
CA GLY A 122 -4.38 19.79 -25.90
C GLY A 122 -5.49 19.66 -24.86
N TYR A 123 -6.76 19.75 -25.30
CA TYR A 123 -7.91 19.49 -24.44
C TYR A 123 -7.96 18.05 -23.95
N LEU A 124 -7.65 17.08 -24.81
CA LEU A 124 -7.59 15.66 -24.43
C LEU A 124 -6.48 15.41 -23.37
N VAL A 125 -5.29 15.98 -23.57
CA VAL A 125 -4.18 15.90 -22.61
C VAL A 125 -4.56 16.58 -21.28
N TYR A 126 -5.11 17.80 -21.35
CA TYR A 126 -5.63 18.49 -20.15
C TYR A 126 -6.63 17.60 -19.40
N ARG A 127 -7.53 16.98 -20.14
CA ARG A 127 -8.54 16.09 -19.57
C ARG A 127 -7.95 14.84 -18.95
N LEU A 128 -6.98 14.18 -19.62
CA LEU A 128 -6.25 13.05 -19.07
C LEU A 128 -5.55 13.41 -17.76
N VAL A 129 -4.90 14.56 -17.70
CA VAL A 129 -4.21 15.03 -16.50
C VAL A 129 -5.19 15.37 -15.37
N THR A 130 -6.35 15.94 -15.70
CA THR A 130 -7.35 16.34 -14.68
C THR A 130 -8.29 15.21 -14.29
N THR A 131 -8.48 14.18 -15.15
CA THR A 131 -9.32 13.00 -14.83
C THR A 131 -8.55 11.82 -14.29
N THR A 132 -7.22 11.76 -14.47
CA THR A 132 -6.44 10.87 -13.63
C THR A 132 -6.82 11.24 -12.21
N PRO A 133 -7.37 10.29 -11.41
CA PRO A 133 -7.56 10.57 -10.01
C PRO A 133 -6.19 11.10 -9.57
N HIS A 134 -6.17 12.33 -9.06
CA HIS A 134 -5.05 12.71 -8.23
C HIS A 134 -4.98 11.56 -7.25
N THR A 135 -4.03 10.65 -7.47
CA THR A 135 -3.51 9.89 -6.37
C THR A 135 -3.24 11.00 -5.39
N ILE A 136 -4.16 11.14 -4.44
CA ILE A 136 -3.96 12.04 -3.32
C ILE A 136 -2.56 11.64 -2.95
N GLN A 137 -1.60 12.56 -3.22
CA GLN A 137 -0.34 12.43 -2.57
C GLN A 137 -0.81 12.38 -1.13
N VAL A 138 -0.81 11.19 -0.57
CA VAL A 138 -0.67 11.02 0.84
C VAL A 138 0.59 11.82 1.05
N ASP A 139 0.44 13.12 1.32
CA ASP A 139 1.52 13.92 1.89
C ASP A 139 1.98 12.99 2.98
N GLU A 140 3.22 12.53 2.92
CA GLU A 140 3.79 11.65 3.87
C GLU A 140 3.13 12.01 5.19
N ILE A 141 2.06 11.27 5.51
CA ILE A 141 1.61 11.18 6.88
C ILE A 141 2.92 10.77 7.48
N GLU A 142 3.60 11.69 8.17
CA GLU A 142 4.77 11.36 8.97
C GLU A 142 4.40 10.02 9.53
N GLN A 143 5.06 8.98 9.03
CA GLN A 143 4.79 7.64 9.49
C GLN A 143 5.12 7.74 10.94
N ASN A 144 4.09 8.03 11.71
CA ASN A 144 4.17 8.14 13.14
C ASN A 144 4.74 6.79 13.51
N LYS A 145 6.00 6.77 13.93
CA LYS A 145 6.79 5.58 14.22
C LYS A 145 6.09 4.63 15.19
N ASP A 146 4.96 5.06 15.73
CA ASP A 146 4.10 4.33 16.67
C ASP A 146 2.98 3.51 16.02
N LEU A 147 2.97 3.35 14.69
CA LEU A 147 1.91 2.63 13.96
C LEU A 147 1.79 1.13 14.31
N PHE A 148 2.73 0.56 15.07
CA PHE A 148 2.76 -0.87 15.41
C PHE A 148 2.86 -1.20 16.90
N THR A 149 2.66 -0.25 17.78
CA THR A 149 2.47 -0.59 19.19
C THR A 149 1.06 -1.13 19.38
N ASP A 150 0.94 -2.36 19.88
CA ASP A 150 -0.27 -2.92 20.47
C ASP A 150 -0.73 -1.98 21.61
N ARG A 151 -1.41 -0.93 21.27
CA ARG A 151 -2.24 -0.22 22.24
C ARG A 151 -3.55 -0.98 22.27
N THR A 152 -3.66 -1.93 23.16
CA THR A 152 -4.91 -2.26 23.82
C THR A 152 -5.40 -0.96 24.43
N ILE A 153 -6.22 -0.22 23.68
CA ILE A 153 -6.91 0.95 24.20
C ILE A 153 -8.11 0.41 24.97
N GLU A 154 -7.86 -0.18 26.14
CA GLU A 154 -8.77 -0.20 27.24
C GLU A 154 -8.72 1.18 27.91
N GLN A 155 -9.25 2.18 27.26
CA GLN A 155 -9.66 3.41 27.96
C GLN A 155 -11.14 3.30 28.22
N GLN A 156 -11.49 3.06 29.48
CA GLN A 156 -12.82 3.31 30.04
C GLN A 156 -13.20 4.76 29.71
N ASP A 157 -14.03 4.93 28.68
CA ASP A 157 -14.59 6.22 28.34
C ASP A 157 -15.70 6.54 29.35
N SER A 158 -15.44 7.49 30.21
CA SER A 158 -16.49 8.14 31.00
C SER A 158 -17.50 8.78 30.03
N MET A 159 -18.73 8.29 30.03
CA MET A 159 -19.82 8.84 29.21
C MET A 159 -20.14 10.26 29.71
N VAL A 160 -19.66 11.26 29.01
CA VAL A 160 -20.17 12.63 29.16
C VAL A 160 -21.17 12.83 28.02
N THR A 161 -22.46 12.84 28.39
CA THR A 161 -23.57 13.18 27.49
C THR A 161 -23.60 14.70 27.31
N VAL A 162 -22.92 15.17 26.26
CA VAL A 162 -22.97 16.59 25.87
C VAL A 162 -23.93 16.74 24.70
N ALA A 163 -24.84 17.71 24.75
CA ALA A 163 -25.73 17.99 23.63
C ALA A 163 -24.92 18.50 22.40
N PRO A 164 -25.30 18.12 21.15
CA PRO A 164 -24.55 18.49 19.94
C PRO A 164 -24.33 20.00 19.78
N ASP A 165 -25.28 20.80 20.24
CA ASP A 165 -25.23 22.26 20.14
C ASP A 165 -24.20 22.89 21.11
N GLN A 166 -23.74 22.14 22.10
CA GLN A 166 -22.70 22.56 23.05
C GLN A 166 -21.28 22.26 22.56
N ILE A 167 -21.14 21.45 21.52
CA ILE A 167 -19.84 21.09 20.96
C ILE A 167 -19.43 22.16 19.97
N ALA A 168 -18.23 22.72 20.16
CA ALA A 168 -17.70 23.76 19.26
C ALA A 168 -17.62 23.26 17.82
N LYS A 169 -17.99 24.10 16.84
CA LYS A 169 -17.96 23.76 15.39
C LYS A 169 -16.63 23.21 14.87
N LYS A 170 -15.52 23.51 15.52
CA LYS A 170 -14.18 22.96 15.17
C LYS A 170 -14.08 21.45 15.41
N HIS A 171 -14.96 20.86 16.21
CA HIS A 171 -15.04 19.42 16.48
C HIS A 171 -16.17 18.73 15.71
N HIS A 172 -16.71 19.38 14.69
CA HIS A 172 -17.67 18.79 13.76
C HIS A 172 -16.91 18.26 12.55
N HIS A 173 -16.93 16.94 12.33
CA HIS A 173 -16.19 16.28 11.26
C HIS A 173 -17.15 15.66 10.25
N ASP A 174 -16.93 15.99 8.97
CA ASP A 174 -17.64 15.36 7.85
C ASP A 174 -16.95 14.05 7.47
N ILE A 175 -17.54 12.92 7.87
CA ILE A 175 -17.00 11.60 7.56
C ILE A 175 -17.12 11.26 6.07
N SER A 176 -18.03 11.88 5.31
CA SER A 176 -18.22 11.60 3.90
C SER A 176 -17.00 11.99 3.05
N ALA A 177 -16.13 12.88 3.54
CA ALA A 177 -14.90 13.29 2.90
C ALA A 177 -13.82 12.18 2.91
N VAL A 178 -13.90 11.26 3.86
CA VAL A 178 -12.94 10.18 4.07
C VAL A 178 -13.31 8.91 3.28
N TYR A 179 -14.52 8.86 2.70
CA TYR A 179 -14.97 7.75 1.87
C TYR A 179 -14.36 7.81 0.48
N THR A 180 -13.84 6.67 0.00
CA THR A 180 -13.34 6.59 -1.38
C THR A 180 -14.47 6.76 -2.40
N GLU A 181 -14.15 7.21 -3.60
CA GLU A 181 -15.16 7.35 -4.66
C GLU A 181 -15.85 6.02 -4.99
N GLU A 182 -15.12 4.91 -4.90
CA GLU A 182 -15.66 3.58 -5.11
C GLU A 182 -16.71 3.23 -4.05
N THR A 183 -16.41 3.50 -2.77
CA THR A 183 -17.35 3.27 -1.67
C THR A 183 -18.60 4.12 -1.80
N ILE A 184 -18.46 5.39 -2.20
CA ILE A 184 -19.61 6.26 -2.47
C ILE A 184 -20.44 5.73 -3.64
N HIS A 185 -19.79 5.22 -4.68
CA HIS A 185 -20.47 4.61 -5.82
C HIS A 185 -21.31 3.39 -5.41
N ILE A 186 -20.83 2.57 -4.47
CA ILE A 186 -21.61 1.45 -3.90
C ILE A 186 -22.87 1.96 -3.19
N LEU A 187 -22.76 3.03 -2.39
CA LEU A 187 -23.93 3.64 -1.74
C LEU A 187 -24.95 4.14 -2.77
N GLU A 188 -24.48 4.76 -3.85
CA GLU A 188 -25.33 5.21 -4.94
C GLU A 188 -26.00 4.05 -5.67
N GLN A 189 -25.28 2.94 -5.90
CA GLN A 189 -25.86 1.75 -6.51
C GLN A 189 -26.94 1.10 -5.63
N ALA A 190 -26.72 1.05 -4.31
CA ALA A 190 -27.73 0.59 -3.36
C ALA A 190 -29.01 1.42 -3.46
N PHE A 191 -28.87 2.76 -3.51
CA PHE A 191 -29.99 3.68 -3.69
C PHE A 191 -30.74 3.44 -5.02
N ILE A 192 -30.00 3.24 -6.11
CA ILE A 192 -30.57 2.98 -7.42
C ILE A 192 -31.30 1.66 -7.47
N THR A 193 -30.75 0.62 -6.82
CA THR A 193 -31.38 -0.69 -6.71
C THR A 193 -32.71 -0.57 -5.97
N ALA A 194 -32.72 0.09 -4.81
CA ALA A 194 -33.97 0.33 -4.07
C ALA A 194 -35.01 1.09 -4.92
N LYS A 195 -34.57 2.11 -5.68
CA LYS A 195 -35.46 2.84 -6.61
C LYS A 195 -35.97 1.96 -7.75
N MET A 196 -35.15 1.09 -8.31
CA MET A 196 -35.50 0.21 -9.42
C MET A 196 -36.59 -0.80 -9.01
N TYR A 197 -36.48 -1.32 -7.79
CA TYR A 197 -37.48 -2.23 -7.22
C TYR A 197 -38.64 -1.50 -6.56
N LYS A 198 -38.66 -0.15 -6.55
CA LYS A 198 -39.69 0.70 -5.93
C LYS A 198 -39.83 0.46 -4.41
N ASN A 199 -38.75 0.09 -3.74
CA ASN A 199 -38.74 -0.08 -2.30
C ASN A 199 -38.77 1.27 -1.58
N ALA A 200 -39.40 1.32 -0.40
CA ALA A 200 -39.60 2.56 0.37
C ALA A 200 -38.29 3.12 0.95
N GLN A 201 -37.39 2.23 1.31
CA GLN A 201 -36.15 2.56 1.97
C GLN A 201 -34.97 1.80 1.35
N VAL A 202 -33.79 2.41 1.45
CA VAL A 202 -32.53 1.73 1.20
C VAL A 202 -32.16 0.96 2.46
N GLU A 203 -32.25 -0.35 2.40
CA GLU A 203 -31.93 -1.28 3.48
C GLU A 203 -30.53 -1.86 3.36
N ILE A 204 -30.11 -2.62 4.36
CA ILE A 204 -28.79 -3.27 4.40
C ILE A 204 -28.61 -4.24 3.22
N GLU A 205 -29.68 -4.94 2.85
CA GLU A 205 -29.71 -5.90 1.73
C GLU A 205 -29.41 -5.24 0.39
N HIS A 206 -29.89 -4.01 0.16
CA HIS A 206 -29.56 -3.23 -1.04
C HIS A 206 -28.06 -2.87 -1.07
N LEU A 207 -27.50 -2.52 0.08
CA LEU A 207 -26.09 -2.20 0.22
C LEU A 207 -25.22 -3.44 -0.02
N PHE A 208 -25.60 -4.57 0.56
CA PHE A 208 -24.93 -5.84 0.35
C PHE A 208 -24.99 -6.29 -1.12
N TYR A 209 -26.15 -6.15 -1.77
CA TYR A 209 -26.30 -6.42 -3.19
C TYR A 209 -25.37 -5.56 -4.05
N ALA A 210 -25.26 -4.27 -3.74
CA ALA A 210 -24.34 -3.38 -4.44
C ALA A 210 -22.87 -3.76 -4.23
N LEU A 211 -22.50 -4.25 -3.04
CA LEU A 211 -21.18 -4.80 -2.73
C LEU A 211 -20.88 -6.07 -3.55
N LEU A 212 -21.86 -6.98 -3.70
CA LEU A 212 -21.71 -8.20 -4.53
C LEU A 212 -21.40 -7.87 -6.00
N GLN A 213 -21.94 -6.75 -6.50
CA GLN A 213 -21.73 -6.30 -7.89
C GLN A 213 -20.38 -5.63 -8.10
N ALA A 214 -19.69 -5.20 -7.04
CA ALA A 214 -18.44 -4.47 -7.15
C ALA A 214 -17.30 -5.38 -7.65
N PRO A 215 -16.58 -4.97 -8.72
CA PRO A 215 -15.47 -5.76 -9.27
C PRO A 215 -14.38 -6.12 -8.26
N SER A 216 -14.06 -5.18 -7.36
CA SER A 216 -13.08 -5.34 -6.30
C SER A 216 -13.50 -6.36 -5.23
N MET A 217 -14.83 -6.51 -4.98
CA MET A 217 -15.36 -7.50 -4.05
C MET A 217 -15.38 -8.93 -4.61
N LYS A 218 -15.40 -9.10 -5.93
CA LYS A 218 -15.41 -10.43 -6.56
C LYS A 218 -14.27 -11.32 -6.10
N ALA A 219 -13.08 -10.73 -5.91
CA ALA A 219 -11.92 -11.48 -5.41
C ALA A 219 -12.14 -12.01 -3.98
N ILE A 220 -12.79 -11.23 -3.11
CA ILE A 220 -13.10 -11.61 -1.72
C ILE A 220 -14.09 -12.78 -1.74
N PHE A 221 -15.19 -12.63 -2.45
CA PHE A 221 -16.22 -13.69 -2.52
C PHE A 221 -15.72 -14.98 -3.17
N LEU A 222 -14.86 -14.87 -4.20
CA LEU A 222 -14.22 -16.02 -4.81
C LEU A 222 -13.31 -16.77 -3.81
N ARG A 223 -12.53 -16.04 -3.00
CA ARG A 223 -11.66 -16.61 -1.97
C ARG A 223 -12.45 -17.26 -0.83
N LEU A 224 -13.62 -16.73 -0.53
CA LEU A 224 -14.56 -17.31 0.44
C LEU A 224 -15.31 -18.55 -0.11
N GLY A 225 -15.18 -18.84 -1.42
CA GLY A 225 -15.93 -19.93 -2.06
C GLY A 225 -17.40 -19.62 -2.26
N ILE A 226 -17.82 -18.35 -2.22
CA ILE A 226 -19.21 -17.93 -2.33
C ILE A 226 -19.68 -17.96 -3.79
N ALA A 227 -20.76 -18.68 -4.06
CA ALA A 227 -21.49 -18.60 -5.32
C ALA A 227 -22.35 -17.33 -5.37
N VAL A 228 -21.74 -16.21 -5.77
CA VAL A 228 -22.37 -14.87 -5.81
C VAL A 228 -23.72 -14.89 -6.52
N THR A 229 -23.85 -15.67 -7.61
CA THR A 229 -25.08 -15.76 -8.42
C THR A 229 -26.30 -16.28 -7.65
N SER A 230 -26.11 -17.17 -6.68
CA SER A 230 -27.22 -17.72 -5.87
C SER A 230 -27.71 -16.67 -4.88
N ILE A 231 -26.81 -15.96 -4.22
CA ILE A 231 -27.14 -14.87 -3.29
C ILE A 231 -27.83 -13.74 -4.04
N GLU A 232 -27.32 -13.36 -5.22
CA GLU A 232 -27.96 -12.33 -6.05
C GLU A 232 -29.41 -12.67 -6.42
N LYS A 233 -29.69 -13.94 -6.80
CA LYS A 233 -31.05 -14.36 -7.10
C LYS A 233 -31.95 -14.26 -5.87
N GLY A 234 -31.48 -14.71 -4.70
CA GLY A 234 -32.24 -14.59 -3.45
C GLY A 234 -32.56 -13.12 -3.10
N LEU A 235 -31.58 -12.23 -3.20
CA LEU A 235 -31.78 -10.80 -2.92
C LEU A 235 -32.74 -10.14 -3.93
N LYS A 236 -32.67 -10.47 -5.22
CA LYS A 236 -33.61 -9.95 -6.22
C LYS A 236 -35.06 -10.40 -5.93
N THR A 237 -35.25 -11.65 -5.51
CA THR A 237 -36.55 -12.15 -5.09
C THR A 237 -37.07 -11.41 -3.86
N TYR A 238 -36.19 -11.19 -2.85
CA TYR A 238 -36.51 -10.43 -1.67
C TYR A 238 -36.97 -9.01 -2.00
N PHE A 239 -36.24 -8.28 -2.86
CA PHE A 239 -36.60 -6.90 -3.27
C PHE A 239 -37.94 -6.84 -4.00
N SER A 240 -38.28 -7.86 -4.78
CA SER A 240 -39.56 -7.92 -5.50
C SER A 240 -40.74 -8.23 -4.61
N GLN A 241 -40.55 -8.78 -3.42
CA GLN A 241 -41.60 -9.12 -2.46
C GLN A 241 -41.92 -7.98 -1.47
N GLN A 242 -41.08 -6.96 -1.41
CA GLN A 242 -41.32 -5.80 -0.52
C GLN A 242 -42.40 -4.88 -1.05
N GLU A 243 -42.98 -4.09 -0.15
CA GLU A 243 -43.99 -3.09 -0.50
C GLU A 243 -43.47 -2.11 -1.55
N HIS A 244 -44.21 -1.97 -2.64
CA HIS A 244 -43.88 -1.04 -3.71
C HIS A 244 -44.43 0.36 -3.43
N ILE A 245 -43.54 1.34 -3.35
CA ILE A 245 -43.89 2.75 -3.18
C ILE A 245 -43.41 3.55 -4.40
N THR A 246 -44.25 4.48 -4.85
CA THR A 246 -43.92 5.37 -5.98
C THR A 246 -43.02 6.55 -5.58
N ALA A 247 -42.79 6.74 -4.29
CA ALA A 247 -41.92 7.80 -3.77
C ALA A 247 -40.43 7.46 -3.92
N THR A 248 -39.58 8.47 -3.85
CA THR A 248 -38.12 8.27 -3.83
C THR A 248 -37.71 7.57 -2.54
N PRO A 249 -36.87 6.51 -2.60
CA PRO A 249 -36.46 5.80 -1.41
C PRO A 249 -35.71 6.71 -0.44
N THR A 250 -35.94 6.47 0.86
CA THR A 250 -35.20 7.13 1.94
C THR A 250 -34.11 6.19 2.48
N ILE A 251 -33.07 6.72 3.10
CA ILE A 251 -32.03 5.90 3.71
C ILE A 251 -32.53 5.42 5.07
N ASN A 252 -32.44 4.11 5.33
CA ASN A 252 -32.79 3.53 6.60
C ASN A 252 -31.76 3.92 7.69
N SER A 253 -32.21 4.03 8.94
CA SER A 253 -31.34 4.31 10.11
C SER A 253 -30.22 3.28 10.28
N ASP A 254 -30.44 2.02 9.93
CA ASP A 254 -29.44 0.97 10.03
C ASP A 254 -28.31 1.19 9.00
N VAL A 255 -28.64 1.64 7.79
CA VAL A 255 -27.65 2.03 6.78
C VAL A 255 -26.84 3.24 7.25
N GLU A 256 -27.50 4.24 7.88
CA GLU A 256 -26.79 5.36 8.50
C GLU A 256 -25.79 4.89 9.56
N GLN A 257 -26.19 3.95 10.43
CA GLN A 257 -25.29 3.36 11.43
C GLN A 257 -24.11 2.63 10.79
N ILE A 258 -24.35 1.87 9.72
CA ILE A 258 -23.28 1.18 8.98
C ILE A 258 -22.21 2.15 8.49
N LEU A 259 -22.58 3.35 8.03
CA LEU A 259 -21.61 4.34 7.61
C LEU A 259 -20.68 4.77 8.76
N TYR A 260 -21.22 4.98 9.97
CA TYR A 260 -20.39 5.30 11.14
C TYR A 260 -19.55 4.11 11.59
N MET A 261 -20.09 2.88 11.50
CA MET A 261 -19.33 1.66 11.80
C MET A 261 -18.19 1.45 10.82
N ALA A 262 -18.39 1.71 9.51
CA ALA A 262 -17.35 1.58 8.50
C ALA A 262 -16.22 2.59 8.73
N TYR A 263 -16.55 3.78 9.21
CA TYR A 263 -15.56 4.75 9.64
C TYR A 263 -14.73 4.25 10.84
N ASP A 264 -15.38 3.64 11.85
CA ASP A 264 -14.68 3.03 12.99
C ASP A 264 -13.79 1.86 12.57
N GLU A 265 -14.27 1.00 11.67
CA GLU A 265 -13.44 -0.09 11.12
C GLU A 265 -12.20 0.43 10.41
N ALA A 266 -12.31 1.49 9.61
CA ALA A 266 -11.19 2.14 8.97
C ALA A 266 -10.20 2.70 10.00
N TYR A 267 -10.72 3.33 11.06
CA TYR A 267 -9.90 3.86 12.14
C TYR A 267 -9.12 2.76 12.87
N ARG A 268 -9.79 1.67 13.26
CA ARG A 268 -9.16 0.52 13.93
C ARG A 268 -8.14 -0.17 13.04
N ALA A 269 -8.45 -0.31 11.75
CA ALA A 269 -7.56 -0.86 10.75
C ALA A 269 -6.45 0.13 10.32
N ARG A 270 -6.41 1.33 10.91
CA ARG A 270 -5.46 2.42 10.61
C ARG A 270 -5.39 2.75 9.12
N GLN A 271 -6.54 2.66 8.44
CA GLN A 271 -6.66 3.04 7.05
C GLN A 271 -6.88 4.55 6.94
N PRO A 272 -6.26 5.24 5.99
CA PRO A 272 -6.45 6.68 5.79
C PRO A 272 -7.85 7.02 5.24
N TYR A 273 -8.52 6.04 4.62
CA TYR A 273 -9.82 6.18 3.98
C TYR A 273 -10.72 4.99 4.29
N VAL A 274 -12.03 5.22 4.18
CA VAL A 274 -13.03 4.15 4.26
C VAL A 274 -13.20 3.53 2.87
N HIS A 275 -12.67 2.32 2.72
CA HIS A 275 -12.80 1.52 1.51
C HIS A 275 -14.04 0.64 1.57
N ILE A 276 -14.30 -0.06 0.47
CA ILE A 276 -15.43 -0.99 0.38
C ILE A 276 -15.28 -2.20 1.31
N THR A 277 -14.06 -2.55 1.70
CA THR A 277 -13.77 -3.61 2.68
C THR A 277 -14.31 -3.28 4.07
N GLU A 278 -14.13 -2.05 4.53
CA GLU A 278 -14.65 -1.57 5.82
C GLU A 278 -16.18 -1.50 5.79
N LEU A 279 -16.74 -1.09 4.64
CA LEU A 279 -18.18 -1.10 4.44
C LEU A 279 -18.75 -2.52 4.50
N LEU A 280 -18.11 -3.52 3.83
CA LEU A 280 -18.51 -4.91 3.88
C LEU A 280 -18.51 -5.47 5.30
N VAL A 281 -17.41 -5.25 6.05
CA VAL A 281 -17.31 -5.68 7.46
C VAL A 281 -18.46 -5.12 8.29
N SER A 282 -18.77 -3.84 8.11
CA SER A 282 -19.81 -3.17 8.87
C SER A 282 -21.22 -3.64 8.52
N VAL A 283 -21.46 -3.91 7.22
CA VAL A 283 -22.73 -4.51 6.73
C VAL A 283 -22.96 -5.87 7.39
N ILE A 284 -21.94 -6.73 7.39
CA ILE A 284 -22.07 -8.08 7.95
C ILE A 284 -22.16 -8.03 9.48
N LYS A 285 -21.43 -7.15 10.15
CA LYS A 285 -21.53 -6.98 11.61
C LYS A 285 -22.93 -6.51 12.06
N LYS A 286 -23.59 -5.70 11.25
CA LYS A 286 -24.90 -5.12 11.58
C LYS A 286 -26.07 -6.05 11.27
N SER A 287 -25.99 -6.86 10.22
CA SER A 287 -27.10 -7.71 9.76
C SER A 287 -26.99 -9.14 10.28
N GLU A 288 -27.83 -9.50 11.24
CA GLU A 288 -27.94 -10.88 11.74
C GLU A 288 -28.35 -11.85 10.62
N LYS A 289 -29.27 -11.45 9.74
CA LYS A 289 -29.69 -12.26 8.59
C LYS A 289 -28.53 -12.61 7.66
N LEU A 290 -27.65 -11.65 7.37
CA LEU A 290 -26.48 -11.91 6.54
C LEU A 290 -25.46 -12.80 7.26
N GLN A 291 -25.33 -12.69 8.56
CA GLN A 291 -24.48 -13.58 9.36
C GLN A 291 -25.01 -15.02 9.30
N GLU A 292 -26.32 -15.23 9.43
CA GLU A 292 -26.95 -16.56 9.28
C GLU A 292 -26.69 -17.15 7.89
N VAL A 293 -26.92 -16.39 6.81
CA VAL A 293 -26.67 -16.83 5.44
C VAL A 293 -25.19 -17.19 5.23
N LEU A 294 -24.27 -16.43 5.78
CA LEU A 294 -22.84 -16.72 5.69
C LEU A 294 -22.48 -17.96 6.51
N TYR A 295 -23.07 -18.13 7.68
CA TYR A 295 -22.86 -19.30 8.51
C TYR A 295 -23.35 -20.60 7.84
N GLU A 296 -24.51 -20.57 7.17
CA GLU A 296 -24.99 -21.69 6.34
C GLU A 296 -24.01 -22.05 5.21
N LEU A 297 -23.22 -21.09 4.74
CA LEU A 297 -22.18 -21.29 3.73
C LEU A 297 -20.81 -21.67 4.34
N ASN A 298 -20.74 -22.03 5.62
CA ASN A 298 -19.52 -22.33 6.38
C ASN A 298 -18.52 -21.15 6.41
N ILE A 299 -19.03 -19.93 6.42
CA ILE A 299 -18.22 -18.72 6.51
C ILE A 299 -18.49 -18.06 7.86
N ASP A 300 -17.57 -18.24 8.78
CA ASP A 300 -17.61 -17.52 10.04
C ASP A 300 -17.05 -16.12 9.89
N LYS A 301 -17.27 -15.32 10.93
CA LYS A 301 -16.78 -13.93 10.99
C LYS A 301 -15.25 -13.86 10.89
N GLN A 302 -14.54 -14.81 11.48
CA GLN A 302 -13.07 -14.80 11.50
C GLN A 302 -12.52 -15.09 10.10
N LYS A 303 -13.07 -16.09 9.41
CA LYS A 303 -12.70 -16.40 8.02
C LYS A 303 -12.89 -15.20 7.10
N LEU A 304 -14.00 -14.48 7.24
CA LEU A 304 -14.25 -13.25 6.49
C LEU A 304 -13.20 -12.17 6.76
N LEU A 305 -12.90 -11.90 8.04
CA LEU A 305 -11.91 -10.91 8.43
C LEU A 305 -10.52 -11.27 7.91
N ASN A 306 -10.14 -12.53 7.96
CA ASN A 306 -8.87 -13.01 7.45
C ASN A 306 -8.76 -12.83 5.92
N VAL A 307 -9.84 -13.13 5.17
CA VAL A 307 -9.85 -12.89 3.71
C VAL A 307 -9.78 -11.40 3.37
N ILE A 308 -10.44 -10.54 4.14
CA ILE A 308 -10.34 -9.09 3.96
C ILE A 308 -8.91 -8.62 4.23
N GLU A 309 -8.27 -9.12 5.30
CA GLU A 309 -6.88 -8.80 5.59
C GLU A 309 -5.94 -9.27 4.49
N TRP A 310 -6.16 -10.45 3.94
CA TRP A 310 -5.43 -10.93 2.77
C TRP A 310 -5.53 -9.98 1.57
N VAL A 311 -6.73 -9.51 1.25
CA VAL A 311 -6.91 -8.54 0.16
C VAL A 311 -6.19 -7.23 0.47
N ARG A 312 -6.23 -6.75 1.70
CA ARG A 312 -5.49 -5.55 2.14
C ARG A 312 -3.98 -5.72 2.01
N VAL A 313 -3.43 -6.84 2.46
CA VAL A 313 -2.00 -7.16 2.30
C VAL A 313 -1.61 -7.15 0.82
N ARG A 314 -2.42 -7.77 -0.03
CA ARG A 314 -2.20 -7.78 -1.48
C ARG A 314 -2.22 -6.37 -2.09
N GLU A 315 -3.20 -5.56 -1.74
CA GLU A 315 -3.30 -4.16 -2.22
C GLU A 315 -2.10 -3.32 -1.75
N MET A 316 -1.72 -3.45 -0.49
CA MET A 316 -0.54 -2.80 0.08
C MET A 316 0.74 -3.21 -0.68
N LEU A 317 0.92 -4.50 -0.97
CA LEU A 317 2.06 -4.99 -1.75
C LEU A 317 2.06 -4.45 -3.19
N ILE A 318 0.90 -4.35 -3.83
CA ILE A 318 0.77 -3.75 -5.17
C ILE A 318 1.13 -2.26 -5.13
N MET A 319 0.63 -1.52 -4.14
CA MET A 319 0.94 -0.10 -3.96
C MET A 319 2.43 0.10 -3.66
N ARG A 320 2.99 -0.69 -2.76
CA ARG A 320 4.42 -0.67 -2.44
C ARG A 320 5.27 -0.97 -3.68
N LYS A 321 4.88 -1.96 -4.48
CA LYS A 321 5.57 -2.26 -5.73
C LYS A 321 5.52 -1.09 -6.71
N LYS A 322 4.39 -0.39 -6.84
CA LYS A 322 4.27 0.81 -7.68
C LYS A 322 5.13 1.97 -7.17
N SER A 323 5.12 2.23 -5.86
CA SER A 323 5.97 3.27 -5.24
C SER A 323 7.45 2.94 -5.41
N PHE A 324 7.81 1.67 -5.21
CA PHE A 324 9.17 1.17 -5.43
C PHE A 324 9.65 1.41 -6.86
N TYR A 325 8.86 1.04 -7.89
CA TYR A 325 9.23 1.34 -9.28
C TYR A 325 9.38 2.84 -9.56
N LYS A 326 8.57 3.67 -8.93
CA LYS A 326 8.67 5.13 -9.03
C LYS A 326 9.97 5.62 -8.38
N ALA A 327 10.31 5.11 -7.19
CA ALA A 327 11.54 5.43 -6.47
C ALA A 327 12.79 4.93 -7.24
N ALA A 328 12.80 3.68 -7.71
CA ALA A 328 13.90 3.09 -8.46
C ALA A 328 14.19 3.81 -9.79
N ARG A 329 13.18 4.44 -10.41
CA ARG A 329 13.35 5.26 -11.62
C ARG A 329 13.75 6.70 -11.33
N LYS A 330 13.58 7.18 -10.10
CA LYS A 330 13.93 8.53 -9.72
C LYS A 330 15.45 8.66 -9.68
N ARG A 331 16.01 9.59 -10.46
CA ARG A 331 17.40 9.99 -10.31
C ARG A 331 17.58 10.65 -8.95
N SER A 332 18.73 10.39 -8.30
CA SER A 332 19.07 11.04 -7.04
C SER A 332 18.91 12.56 -7.14
N LYS A 333 18.41 13.21 -6.08
CA LYS A 333 18.20 14.66 -6.04
C LYS A 333 19.51 15.45 -6.29
N SER A 334 20.66 14.84 -6.01
CA SER A 334 21.99 15.41 -6.25
C SER A 334 22.50 15.21 -7.68
N GLY A 335 21.74 14.57 -8.56
CA GLY A 335 22.16 14.25 -9.93
C GLY A 335 23.22 13.15 -10.05
N ILE A 336 23.84 12.75 -8.95
CA ILE A 336 24.87 11.73 -8.83
C ILE A 336 24.33 10.64 -7.91
N ASP A 337 24.19 9.43 -8.41
CA ASP A 337 23.86 8.27 -7.59
C ASP A 337 25.10 7.86 -6.80
N ARG A 338 25.24 8.39 -5.59
CA ARG A 338 26.41 8.16 -4.74
C ARG A 338 26.64 6.69 -4.41
N ALA A 339 25.56 5.91 -4.34
CA ALA A 339 25.66 4.47 -4.14
C ALA A 339 26.36 3.77 -5.32
N MET A 340 26.20 4.30 -6.53
CA MET A 340 26.79 3.74 -7.76
C MET A 340 28.09 4.42 -8.19
N THR A 341 28.38 5.62 -7.69
CA THR A 341 29.59 6.42 -8.04
C THR A 341 30.69 6.27 -7.01
N ALA A 342 30.57 5.31 -6.11
CA ALA A 342 31.60 5.01 -5.13
C ALA A 342 32.93 4.56 -5.79
N VAL A 343 33.98 4.59 -5.00
CA VAL A 343 35.27 4.00 -5.36
C VAL A 343 35.04 2.55 -5.82
N ALA A 344 35.61 2.21 -6.96
CA ALA A 344 35.52 0.84 -7.47
C ALA A 344 36.10 -0.16 -6.47
N THR A 345 35.38 -1.26 -6.27
CA THR A 345 35.71 -2.34 -5.34
C THR A 345 35.80 -3.68 -6.08
N PRO A 346 36.72 -3.84 -7.05
CA PRO A 346 36.74 -4.99 -7.95
C PRO A 346 37.04 -6.29 -7.20
N PHE A 347 37.80 -6.23 -6.13
CA PHE A 347 38.12 -7.41 -5.35
C PHE A 347 36.92 -7.86 -4.53
N LEU A 348 36.23 -6.95 -3.83
CA LEU A 348 34.97 -7.22 -3.14
C LEU A 348 33.92 -7.76 -4.12
N ASP A 349 33.75 -7.13 -5.27
CA ASP A 349 32.72 -7.50 -6.25
C ASP A 349 32.91 -8.93 -6.80
N SER A 350 34.15 -9.46 -6.80
CA SER A 350 34.43 -10.85 -7.21
C SER A 350 34.03 -11.90 -6.17
N PHE A 351 33.86 -11.53 -4.90
CA PHE A 351 33.50 -12.43 -3.80
C PHE A 351 32.15 -12.08 -3.15
N SER A 352 31.36 -11.23 -3.79
CA SER A 352 30.14 -10.71 -3.17
C SER A 352 29.01 -10.56 -4.17
N GLN A 353 27.81 -10.39 -3.63
CA GLN A 353 26.59 -10.06 -4.37
C GLN A 353 26.01 -8.75 -3.83
N ASP A 354 25.74 -7.79 -4.70
CA ASP A 354 25.10 -6.54 -4.33
C ASP A 354 23.58 -6.72 -4.21
N ILE A 355 23.09 -6.75 -2.95
CA ILE A 355 21.66 -6.92 -2.64
C ILE A 355 20.89 -5.64 -3.00
N THR A 356 21.49 -4.46 -2.84
CA THR A 356 20.85 -3.18 -3.20
C THR A 356 20.61 -3.11 -4.71
N LEU A 357 21.57 -3.60 -5.50
CA LEU A 357 21.42 -3.69 -6.94
C LEU A 357 20.33 -4.70 -7.32
N ALA A 358 20.30 -5.86 -6.67
CA ALA A 358 19.24 -6.85 -6.86
C ALA A 358 17.86 -6.27 -6.48
N ALA A 359 17.79 -5.48 -5.40
CA ALA A 359 16.60 -4.73 -5.03
C ALA A 359 16.19 -3.76 -6.15
N LYS A 360 17.11 -2.94 -6.64
CA LYS A 360 16.86 -1.94 -7.69
C LYS A 360 16.24 -2.54 -8.95
N TYR A 361 16.65 -3.74 -9.31
CA TYR A 361 16.11 -4.49 -10.45
C TYR A 361 14.91 -5.38 -10.09
N ASN A 362 14.41 -5.28 -8.84
CA ASN A 362 13.24 -6.06 -8.35
C ASN A 362 13.43 -7.58 -8.44
N HIS A 363 14.64 -8.05 -8.17
CA HIS A 363 14.95 -9.46 -8.10
C HIS A 363 14.70 -10.07 -6.72
N LEU A 364 14.40 -9.23 -5.70
CA LEU A 364 14.14 -9.66 -4.34
C LEU A 364 12.64 -9.90 -4.09
N GLU A 365 12.35 -10.79 -3.17
CA GLU A 365 10.99 -11.00 -2.69
C GLU A 365 10.61 -9.94 -1.65
N PRO A 366 9.32 -9.53 -1.57
CA PRO A 366 8.88 -8.58 -0.56
C PRO A 366 9.00 -9.18 0.84
N CYS A 367 9.58 -8.42 1.77
CA CYS A 367 9.59 -8.77 3.18
C CYS A 367 8.24 -8.42 3.80
N VAL A 368 7.57 -9.43 4.37
CA VAL A 368 6.24 -9.30 4.99
C VAL A 368 6.31 -9.79 6.43
N ALA A 369 5.52 -9.18 7.32
CA ALA A 369 5.38 -9.56 8.73
C ALA A 369 6.66 -9.46 9.59
N ARG A 370 7.66 -8.65 9.18
CA ARG A 370 8.94 -8.44 9.89
C ARG A 370 9.25 -6.97 10.20
N ASN A 371 8.19 -6.16 10.26
CA ASN A 371 8.37 -4.73 10.50
C ASN A 371 8.94 -4.41 11.89
N LYS A 372 8.58 -5.18 12.92
CA LYS A 372 9.07 -4.99 14.30
C LYS A 372 10.59 -5.16 14.36
N GLU A 373 11.09 -6.22 13.78
CA GLU A 373 12.51 -6.54 13.75
C GLU A 373 13.32 -5.51 12.93
N ILE A 374 12.78 -5.08 11.78
CA ILE A 374 13.40 -4.03 10.96
C ILE A 374 13.48 -2.71 11.73
N GLN A 375 12.42 -2.32 12.44
CA GLN A 375 12.43 -1.10 13.26
C GLN A 375 13.42 -1.19 14.42
N GLU A 376 13.56 -2.35 15.03
CA GLU A 376 14.57 -2.55 16.07
C GLU A 376 15.99 -2.41 15.52
N ILE A 377 16.26 -3.00 14.36
CA ILE A 377 17.53 -2.84 13.65
C ILE A 377 17.80 -1.34 13.38
N PHE A 378 16.81 -0.61 12.88
CA PHE A 378 16.95 0.82 12.61
C PHE A 378 17.23 1.63 13.88
N ARG A 379 16.56 1.31 14.99
CA ARG A 379 16.79 1.96 16.29
C ARG A 379 18.22 1.72 16.79
N ILE A 380 18.76 0.52 16.61
CA ILE A 380 20.13 0.19 16.99
C ILE A 380 21.13 0.97 16.15
N ILE A 381 20.90 1.08 14.85
CA ILE A 381 21.75 1.84 13.92
C ILE A 381 21.73 3.34 14.25
N ASP A 382 20.53 3.90 14.51
CA ASP A 382 20.39 5.32 14.92
C ASP A 382 21.05 5.59 16.28
N GLY A 383 21.01 4.61 17.18
CA GLY A 383 21.69 4.66 18.48
C GLY A 383 23.21 4.62 18.41
N GLY A 384 23.79 4.54 17.21
CA GLY A 384 25.24 4.65 16.98
C GLY A 384 26.00 3.35 16.90
N ARG A 385 25.35 2.20 17.10
CA ARG A 385 25.99 0.90 16.89
C ARG A 385 26.11 0.60 15.39
N GLN A 386 27.25 0.03 15.01
CA GLN A 386 27.57 -0.17 13.59
C GLN A 386 27.52 -1.64 13.17
N SER A 387 27.60 -2.56 14.12
CA SER A 387 27.59 -3.99 13.80
C SER A 387 26.41 -4.65 14.47
N ILE A 388 25.60 -5.40 13.71
CA ILE A 388 24.36 -6.05 14.14
C ILE A 388 24.41 -7.51 13.74
N VAL A 389 24.05 -8.40 14.66
CA VAL A 389 23.90 -9.83 14.37
C VAL A 389 22.45 -10.27 14.60
N LEU A 390 21.84 -10.82 13.55
CA LEU A 390 20.50 -11.42 13.59
C LEU A 390 20.64 -12.89 14.01
N THR A 391 20.11 -13.23 15.18
CA THR A 391 20.14 -14.58 15.72
C THR A 391 18.75 -15.22 15.64
N GLY A 392 18.68 -16.49 15.27
CA GLY A 392 17.42 -17.22 15.20
C GLY A 392 17.61 -18.57 14.51
N GLU A 393 16.61 -19.43 14.58
CA GLU A 393 16.62 -20.76 13.97
C GLU A 393 16.76 -20.71 12.44
N HIS A 394 17.08 -21.86 11.83
CA HIS A 394 17.07 -21.97 10.38
C HIS A 394 15.66 -21.73 9.83
N GLY A 395 15.54 -21.02 8.71
CA GLY A 395 14.25 -20.80 8.04
C GLY A 395 13.37 -19.69 8.61
N VAL A 396 13.71 -19.07 9.75
CA VAL A 396 12.86 -18.02 10.38
C VAL A 396 12.77 -16.72 9.57
N GLY A 397 13.50 -16.59 8.46
CA GLY A 397 13.41 -15.41 7.58
C GLY A 397 14.44 -14.31 7.85
N LYS A 398 15.62 -14.65 8.43
CA LYS A 398 16.71 -13.66 8.64
C LYS A 398 17.13 -12.98 7.34
N MET A 399 17.29 -13.76 6.25
CA MET A 399 17.66 -13.22 4.93
C MET A 399 16.58 -12.29 4.38
N SER A 400 15.30 -12.64 4.54
CA SER A 400 14.18 -11.80 4.09
C SER A 400 14.16 -10.43 4.78
N ILE A 401 14.60 -10.34 6.05
CA ILE A 401 14.76 -9.06 6.76
C ILE A 401 15.83 -8.20 6.09
N VAL A 402 16.99 -8.78 5.75
CA VAL A 402 18.10 -8.09 5.08
C VAL A 402 17.68 -7.62 3.69
N GLU A 403 16.99 -8.47 2.93
CA GLU A 403 16.41 -8.11 1.64
C GLU A 403 15.36 -6.99 1.77
N GLY A 404 14.54 -7.03 2.83
CA GLY A 404 13.58 -5.99 3.15
C GLY A 404 14.24 -4.64 3.45
N ILE A 405 15.37 -4.64 4.17
CA ILE A 405 16.17 -3.43 4.42
C ILE A 405 16.71 -2.88 3.08
N ALA A 406 17.22 -3.74 2.19
CA ALA A 406 17.69 -3.31 0.88
C ALA A 406 16.57 -2.66 0.03
N GLN A 407 15.36 -3.19 0.09
CA GLN A 407 14.20 -2.58 -0.57
C GLN A 407 13.86 -1.21 0.01
N LEU A 408 13.87 -1.07 1.35
CA LEU A 408 13.64 0.20 2.03
C LEU A 408 14.74 1.23 1.73
N MET A 409 16.00 0.79 1.52
CA MET A 409 17.09 1.67 1.10
C MET A 409 16.83 2.28 -0.29
N ILE A 410 16.27 1.51 -1.24
CA ILE A 410 15.89 2.01 -2.57
C ILE A 410 14.70 2.99 -2.48
N GLU A 411 13.81 2.80 -1.51
CA GLU A 411 12.65 3.68 -1.25
C GLU A 411 13.03 4.97 -0.51
N ASP A 412 14.29 5.15 -0.10
CA ASP A 412 14.78 6.21 0.80
C ASP A 412 14.08 6.21 2.18
N ASN A 413 13.47 5.09 2.55
CA ASN A 413 12.73 4.91 3.80
C ASN A 413 13.58 4.21 4.87
N VAL A 414 14.76 4.74 5.11
CA VAL A 414 15.75 4.23 6.05
C VAL A 414 16.40 5.36 6.84
N PRO A 415 17.00 5.06 8.01
CA PRO A 415 17.81 6.02 8.75
C PRO A 415 18.91 6.67 7.90
N LYS A 416 19.28 7.90 8.22
CA LYS A 416 20.30 8.66 7.47
C LYS A 416 21.62 7.91 7.28
N ARG A 417 21.99 7.05 8.24
CA ARG A 417 23.20 6.23 8.18
C ARG A 417 23.18 5.14 7.12
N LEU A 418 21.99 4.73 6.66
CA LEU A 418 21.78 3.74 5.60
C LEU A 418 21.54 4.37 4.22
N GLN A 419 21.26 5.68 4.17
CA GLN A 419 21.03 6.39 2.92
C GLN A 419 22.30 6.48 2.08
N ASP A 420 22.17 6.44 0.77
CA ASP A 420 23.27 6.51 -0.21
C ASP A 420 24.35 5.42 -0.03
N LYS A 421 23.98 4.25 0.51
CA LYS A 421 24.89 3.11 0.70
C LYS A 421 24.50 1.90 -0.14
N ARG A 422 25.48 1.03 -0.37
CA ARG A 422 25.31 -0.29 -1.01
C ARG A 422 25.30 -1.36 0.07
N LEU A 423 24.32 -2.25 0.05
CA LEU A 423 24.28 -3.44 0.90
C LEU A 423 24.82 -4.62 0.11
N VAL A 424 25.98 -5.11 0.51
CA VAL A 424 26.75 -6.12 -0.25
C VAL A 424 26.92 -7.37 0.59
N GLN A 425 26.44 -8.51 0.08
CA GLN A 425 26.56 -9.81 0.73
C GLN A 425 27.89 -10.47 0.37
N LEU A 426 28.70 -10.77 1.38
CA LEU A 426 29.90 -11.56 1.23
C LEU A 426 29.56 -13.04 1.03
N SER A 427 30.14 -13.67 0.01
CA SER A 427 30.07 -15.12 -0.19
C SER A 427 31.19 -15.80 0.57
N THR A 428 30.87 -16.33 1.77
CA THR A 428 31.83 -17.07 2.59
C THR A 428 32.40 -18.29 1.87
N SER A 429 31.56 -18.99 1.11
CA SER A 429 32.00 -20.15 0.31
C SER A 429 33.02 -19.78 -0.78
N SER A 430 32.78 -18.67 -1.50
CA SER A 430 33.73 -18.20 -2.54
C SER A 430 35.04 -17.69 -1.94
N LEU A 431 34.99 -17.14 -0.72
CA LEU A 431 36.18 -16.67 -0.02
C LEU A 431 37.15 -17.81 0.29
N ILE A 432 36.63 -18.96 0.65
CA ILE A 432 37.38 -20.15 1.10
C ILE A 432 37.77 -21.05 -0.06
N ALA A 433 36.97 -21.05 -1.13
CA ALA A 433 37.17 -21.96 -2.28
C ALA A 433 38.57 -21.82 -2.90
N GLY A 434 39.26 -22.95 -3.02
CA GLY A 434 40.55 -23.04 -3.70
C GLY A 434 41.72 -22.37 -2.98
N THR A 435 41.61 -22.11 -1.66
CA THR A 435 42.71 -21.47 -0.91
C THR A 435 42.88 -22.12 0.48
N THR A 436 44.02 -21.87 1.13
CA THR A 436 44.27 -22.23 2.51
C THR A 436 43.59 -21.22 3.45
N VAL A 437 43.52 -21.53 4.76
CA VAL A 437 42.96 -20.62 5.78
C VAL A 437 43.66 -19.25 5.74
N ASN A 438 45.00 -19.24 5.66
CA ASN A 438 45.77 -17.99 5.58
C ASN A 438 45.44 -17.21 4.29
N GLY A 439 45.26 -17.89 3.17
CA GLY A 439 44.85 -17.25 1.93
C GLY A 439 43.42 -16.69 1.98
N ALA A 440 42.51 -17.31 2.73
CA ALA A 440 41.18 -16.77 2.97
C ALA A 440 41.24 -15.50 3.87
N ILE A 441 42.12 -15.48 4.85
CA ILE A 441 42.39 -14.29 5.70
C ILE A 441 42.93 -13.15 4.85
N ASP A 442 43.91 -13.38 3.98
CA ASP A 442 44.46 -12.36 3.09
C ASP A 442 43.39 -11.78 2.15
N ARG A 443 42.51 -12.65 1.62
CA ARG A 443 41.36 -12.19 0.81
C ARG A 443 40.42 -11.32 1.63
N LEU A 444 40.10 -11.74 2.84
CA LEU A 444 39.22 -11.02 3.75
C LEU A 444 39.80 -9.64 4.09
N GLN A 445 41.09 -9.54 4.41
CA GLN A 445 41.77 -8.28 4.71
C GLN A 445 41.71 -7.31 3.52
N LYS A 446 41.95 -7.80 2.29
CA LYS A 446 41.83 -6.98 1.09
C LYS A 446 40.41 -6.46 0.88
N ILE A 447 39.39 -7.32 1.10
CA ILE A 447 37.98 -6.92 1.03
C ILE A 447 37.66 -5.85 2.07
N MET A 448 38.09 -6.04 3.32
CA MET A 448 37.86 -5.09 4.41
C MET A 448 38.52 -3.72 4.11
N PHE A 449 39.72 -3.75 3.53
CA PHE A 449 40.42 -2.54 3.10
C PHE A 449 39.64 -1.79 1.99
N GLU A 450 39.13 -2.50 0.99
CA GLU A 450 38.29 -1.90 -0.07
C GLU A 450 37.00 -1.29 0.50
N ILE A 451 36.32 -1.99 1.41
CA ILE A 451 35.09 -1.50 2.07
C ILE A 451 35.38 -0.22 2.88
N ALA A 452 36.44 -0.24 3.69
CA ALA A 452 36.84 0.93 4.48
C ALA A 452 37.19 2.13 3.61
N ARG A 453 37.86 1.91 2.47
CA ARG A 453 38.21 2.94 1.50
C ARG A 453 36.99 3.48 0.77
N ALA A 454 36.03 2.65 0.44
CA ALA A 454 34.80 3.05 -0.28
C ALA A 454 33.88 3.88 0.61
N GLY A 455 33.74 3.55 1.90
CA GLY A 455 32.98 4.30 2.90
C GLY A 455 31.47 4.29 2.77
N ASN A 456 30.94 3.81 1.64
CA ASN A 456 29.49 3.74 1.34
C ASN A 456 28.95 2.30 1.24
N ILE A 457 29.69 1.33 1.76
CA ILE A 457 29.31 -0.07 1.74
C ILE A 457 28.82 -0.51 3.11
N ILE A 458 27.73 -1.26 3.13
CA ILE A 458 27.23 -2.00 4.27
C ILE A 458 27.56 -3.46 3.96
N LEU A 459 28.38 -4.07 4.81
CA LEU A 459 28.75 -5.47 4.64
C LEU A 459 27.66 -6.36 5.24
N PHE A 460 27.19 -7.32 4.47
CA PHE A 460 26.32 -8.38 4.96
C PHE A 460 27.05 -9.73 4.94
N ILE A 461 27.08 -10.39 6.08
CA ILE A 461 27.70 -11.73 6.24
C ILE A 461 26.62 -12.72 6.65
N ASN A 462 26.26 -13.60 5.72
CA ASN A 462 25.33 -14.67 6.03
C ASN A 462 26.07 -15.81 6.75
N SER A 463 25.50 -16.34 7.84
CA SER A 463 26.11 -17.41 8.65
C SER A 463 27.53 -17.09 9.12
N ILE A 464 27.69 -15.95 9.82
CA ILE A 464 29.02 -15.50 10.30
C ILE A 464 29.75 -16.55 11.14
N HIS A 465 29.01 -17.45 11.82
CA HIS A 465 29.61 -18.54 12.60
C HIS A 465 30.42 -19.50 11.75
N ASP A 466 30.05 -19.72 10.47
CA ASP A 466 30.84 -20.55 9.55
C ASP A 466 32.22 -19.92 9.29
N LEU A 467 32.26 -18.59 9.18
CA LEU A 467 33.51 -17.87 8.96
C LEU A 467 34.43 -17.91 10.20
N VAL A 468 33.83 -17.82 11.39
CA VAL A 468 34.57 -17.85 12.66
C VAL A 468 35.02 -19.28 13.01
N SER A 469 34.20 -20.32 12.71
CA SER A 469 34.50 -21.71 13.04
C SER A 469 35.67 -22.30 12.25
N ILE A 470 35.92 -21.84 11.04
CA ILE A 470 37.04 -22.31 10.20
C ILE A 470 38.39 -22.03 10.81
N ALA A 471 38.46 -21.06 11.70
CA ALA A 471 39.69 -20.65 12.38
C ALA A 471 39.98 -21.40 13.68
N GLY A 472 39.01 -22.12 14.23
CA GLY A 472 39.12 -22.74 15.57
C GLY A 472 39.97 -24.01 15.63
N ASP A 473 40.27 -24.65 14.50
CA ASP A 473 40.96 -25.96 14.46
C ASP A 473 42.44 -25.91 14.02
N SER A 474 42.99 -24.73 13.75
CA SER A 474 44.38 -24.58 13.31
C SER A 474 45.15 -23.54 14.13
N GLU A 475 46.37 -23.85 14.53
CA GLU A 475 47.36 -23.00 15.21
C GLU A 475 47.75 -21.74 14.35
N GLY A 476 46.80 -21.01 13.84
CA GLY A 476 47.01 -19.82 13.02
C GLY A 476 46.08 -18.71 13.40
N LEU A 477 46.50 -17.48 13.21
CA LEU A 477 45.84 -16.19 13.43
C LEU A 477 44.31 -16.29 13.48
N ASP A 478 43.76 -15.97 14.63
CA ASP A 478 42.33 -16.03 14.90
C ASP A 478 41.58 -15.09 13.93
N VAL A 479 40.82 -15.64 12.95
CA VAL A 479 39.96 -14.86 12.05
C VAL A 479 39.01 -13.97 12.84
N SER A 480 38.65 -14.38 14.05
CA SER A 480 37.85 -13.60 14.98
C SER A 480 38.55 -12.30 15.40
N GLU A 481 39.87 -12.35 15.66
CA GLU A 481 40.64 -11.15 16.00
C GLU A 481 40.77 -10.21 14.81
N ALA A 482 41.11 -10.73 13.62
CA ALA A 482 41.18 -9.95 12.39
C ALA A 482 39.82 -9.31 12.03
N LEU A 483 38.72 -10.04 12.18
CA LEU A 483 37.37 -9.50 11.97
C LEU A 483 37.03 -8.41 12.99
N SER A 484 37.34 -8.63 14.28
CA SER A 484 36.97 -7.68 15.34
C SER A 484 37.62 -6.32 15.15
N GLU A 485 38.84 -6.26 14.62
CA GLU A 485 39.55 -5.02 14.31
C GLU A 485 38.81 -4.19 13.25
N TYR A 486 38.29 -4.85 12.20
CA TYR A 486 37.58 -4.16 11.11
C TYR A 486 36.10 -3.88 11.42
N LEU A 487 35.45 -4.74 12.20
CA LEU A 487 34.04 -4.59 12.59
C LEU A 487 33.83 -3.66 13.78
N GLY A 488 34.90 -3.18 14.38
CA GLY A 488 34.89 -2.27 15.53
C GLY A 488 34.20 -0.94 15.26
N PRO A 489 33.85 -0.19 16.33
CA PRO A 489 33.16 1.08 16.21
C PRO A 489 33.96 2.09 15.36
N GLY A 490 33.29 2.79 14.45
CA GLY A 490 33.88 3.85 13.63
C GLY A 490 34.42 3.43 12.26
N ARG A 491 34.43 2.14 11.93
CA ARG A 491 34.90 1.66 10.62
C ARG A 491 33.78 1.68 9.58
N PHE A 492 32.92 0.69 9.56
CA PHE A 492 31.77 0.59 8.64
C PHE A 492 30.63 -0.21 9.26
N LEU A 493 29.45 -0.08 8.67
CA LEU A 493 28.26 -0.79 9.13
C LEU A 493 28.29 -2.24 8.63
N THR A 494 28.06 -3.20 9.55
CA THR A 494 27.98 -4.62 9.23
C THR A 494 26.70 -5.22 9.76
N ILE A 495 26.04 -6.02 8.94
CA ILE A 495 24.90 -6.86 9.34
C ILE A 495 25.35 -8.31 9.17
N ALA A 496 25.12 -9.13 10.17
CA ALA A 496 25.44 -10.56 10.10
C ALA A 496 24.24 -11.40 10.50
N THR A 497 24.20 -12.66 10.05
CA THR A 497 23.21 -13.62 10.51
C THR A 497 23.92 -14.81 11.14
N THR A 498 23.25 -15.46 12.09
CA THR A 498 23.74 -16.71 12.70
C THR A 498 22.56 -17.51 13.25
N THR A 499 22.78 -18.77 13.58
CA THR A 499 21.86 -19.56 14.39
C THR A 499 22.06 -19.27 15.88
N ILE A 500 21.11 -19.64 16.73
CA ILE A 500 21.24 -19.49 18.19
C ILE A 500 22.44 -20.29 18.68
N ASP A 501 22.58 -21.53 18.22
CA ASP A 501 23.69 -22.41 18.56
C ASP A 501 25.03 -21.88 18.05
N GLY A 502 25.08 -21.42 16.79
CA GLY A 502 26.27 -20.84 16.19
C GLY A 502 26.72 -19.57 16.93
N TYR A 503 25.78 -18.74 17.40
CA TYR A 503 26.08 -17.59 18.24
C TYR A 503 26.71 -18.01 19.57
N ASN A 504 26.08 -18.95 20.29
CA ASN A 504 26.52 -19.35 21.61
C ASN A 504 27.88 -20.06 21.57
N LYS A 505 28.16 -20.89 20.55
CA LYS A 505 29.38 -21.66 20.42
C LYS A 505 30.57 -20.85 19.93
N HIS A 506 30.36 -19.99 18.93
CA HIS A 506 31.45 -19.37 18.17
C HIS A 506 31.56 -17.85 18.31
N ILE A 507 30.47 -17.16 18.70
CA ILE A 507 30.43 -15.69 18.68
C ILE A 507 30.37 -15.12 20.10
N ALA A 508 29.52 -15.63 20.97
CA ALA A 508 29.23 -15.03 22.28
C ALA A 508 30.47 -14.73 23.13
N ASN A 509 31.44 -15.65 23.13
CA ASN A 509 32.67 -15.53 23.89
C ASN A 509 33.90 -15.11 23.07
N SER A 510 33.70 -14.75 21.80
CA SER A 510 34.75 -14.26 20.91
C SER A 510 34.88 -12.74 20.94
N GLN A 511 35.99 -12.20 20.46
CA GLN A 511 36.19 -10.76 20.34
C GLN A 511 35.14 -10.13 19.40
N VAL A 512 34.72 -10.85 18.36
CA VAL A 512 33.66 -10.43 17.43
C VAL A 512 32.33 -10.24 18.15
N GLY A 513 32.00 -11.08 19.13
CA GLY A 513 30.74 -10.99 19.88
C GLY A 513 30.59 -9.66 20.64
N SER A 514 31.68 -9.08 21.12
CA SER A 514 31.65 -7.81 21.84
C SER A 514 31.28 -6.62 20.95
N VAL A 515 31.50 -6.73 19.64
CA VAL A 515 31.28 -5.68 18.65
C VAL A 515 29.84 -5.66 18.15
N PHE A 516 29.18 -6.82 18.13
CA PHE A 516 27.83 -6.94 17.57
C PHE A 516 26.73 -6.60 18.58
N ALA A 517 25.74 -5.84 18.13
CA ALA A 517 24.44 -5.76 18.80
C ALA A 517 23.58 -6.94 18.34
N ARG A 518 23.12 -7.75 19.28
CA ARG A 518 22.30 -8.92 18.99
C ARG A 518 20.83 -8.53 18.83
N VAL A 519 20.20 -9.03 17.77
CA VAL A 519 18.75 -8.96 17.52
C VAL A 519 18.23 -10.38 17.34
N ASN A 520 17.29 -10.78 18.20
CA ASN A 520 16.67 -12.09 18.11
C ASN A 520 15.54 -12.08 17.09
N ILE A 521 15.54 -13.09 16.23
CA ILE A 521 14.48 -13.30 15.24
C ILE A 521 13.74 -14.57 15.61
N ASP A 522 12.55 -14.38 16.15
CA ASP A 522 11.71 -15.49 16.59
C ASP A 522 10.94 -16.11 15.42
N GLN A 523 10.41 -17.30 15.67
CA GLN A 523 9.50 -17.96 14.73
C GLN A 523 8.25 -17.09 14.53
N MET A 524 7.70 -17.14 13.33
CA MET A 524 6.45 -16.45 13.01
C MET A 524 5.29 -17.15 13.72
N ASN A 525 4.35 -16.35 14.22
CA ASN A 525 3.06 -16.88 14.64
C ASN A 525 2.22 -17.27 13.41
N GLU A 526 1.14 -18.01 13.64
CA GLU A 526 0.25 -18.50 12.58
C GLU A 526 -0.24 -17.37 11.64
N ASN A 527 -0.72 -16.26 12.20
CA ASN A 527 -1.18 -15.12 11.41
C ASN A 527 -0.07 -14.51 10.54
N GLN A 528 1.15 -14.41 11.05
CA GLN A 528 2.29 -13.93 10.28
C GLN A 528 2.68 -14.90 9.17
N ALA A 529 2.62 -16.21 9.45
CA ALA A 529 2.90 -17.25 8.45
C ALA A 529 1.86 -17.22 7.33
N ILE A 530 0.59 -17.07 7.66
CA ILE A 530 -0.50 -16.90 6.68
C ILE A 530 -0.23 -15.66 5.81
N GLN A 531 0.11 -14.51 6.38
CA GLN A 531 0.43 -13.29 5.61
C GLN A 531 1.61 -13.49 4.65
N VAL A 532 2.62 -14.25 5.03
CA VAL A 532 3.73 -14.59 4.13
C VAL A 532 3.26 -15.47 2.97
N LEU A 533 2.43 -16.50 3.25
CA LEU A 533 1.81 -17.33 2.21
C LEU A 533 0.95 -16.50 1.27
N GLU A 534 0.07 -15.67 1.80
CA GLU A 534 -0.78 -14.75 1.05
C GLU A 534 0.02 -13.84 0.10
N SER A 535 1.18 -13.37 0.54
CA SER A 535 2.05 -12.54 -0.29
C SER A 535 2.63 -13.29 -1.50
N LYS A 536 2.82 -14.59 -1.38
CA LYS A 536 3.40 -15.46 -2.43
C LYS A 536 2.35 -16.02 -3.39
N VAL A 537 1.14 -16.27 -2.89
CA VAL A 537 0.04 -16.84 -3.67
C VAL A 537 -0.25 -16.07 -4.95
N GLY A 538 -0.24 -14.73 -4.89
CA GLY A 538 -0.50 -13.91 -6.08
C GLY A 538 0.43 -14.16 -7.27
N ARG A 539 1.68 -14.55 -7.02
CA ARG A 539 2.63 -14.93 -8.08
C ARG A 539 2.28 -16.30 -8.68
N VAL A 540 1.90 -17.25 -7.84
CA VAL A 540 1.50 -18.61 -8.26
C VAL A 540 0.20 -18.53 -9.06
N GLU A 541 -0.79 -17.77 -8.57
CA GLU A 541 -2.06 -17.53 -9.27
C GLU A 541 -1.84 -16.96 -10.67
N TYR A 542 -0.98 -15.95 -10.79
CA TYR A 542 -0.67 -15.33 -12.08
C TYR A 542 0.04 -16.29 -13.02
N LYS A 543 1.02 -17.07 -12.52
CA LYS A 543 1.82 -17.99 -13.33
C LYS A 543 1.02 -19.18 -13.84
N HIS A 544 0.12 -19.71 -13.02
CA HIS A 544 -0.63 -20.93 -13.30
C HIS A 544 -2.10 -20.71 -13.68
N HIS A 545 -2.56 -19.45 -13.69
CA HIS A 545 -3.96 -19.07 -13.98
C HIS A 545 -4.98 -19.79 -13.08
N VAL A 546 -4.66 -19.95 -11.81
CA VAL A 546 -5.50 -20.55 -10.77
C VAL A 546 -5.82 -19.54 -9.69
N PHE A 547 -6.88 -19.80 -8.91
CA PHE A 547 -7.19 -19.02 -7.72
C PHE A 547 -7.19 -19.93 -6.50
N PHE A 548 -6.60 -19.46 -5.41
CA PHE A 548 -6.63 -20.15 -4.12
C PHE A 548 -7.85 -19.67 -3.32
N SER A 549 -8.64 -20.61 -2.80
CA SER A 549 -9.60 -20.30 -1.75
C SER A 549 -8.87 -20.14 -0.41
N TYR A 550 -9.54 -19.52 0.55
CA TYR A 550 -8.95 -19.36 1.90
C TYR A 550 -8.69 -20.73 2.56
N ASP A 551 -9.56 -21.70 2.34
CA ASP A 551 -9.43 -23.05 2.89
C ASP A 551 -8.25 -23.86 2.29
N ALA A 552 -7.66 -23.37 1.21
CA ALA A 552 -6.50 -24.00 0.56
C ALA A 552 -5.13 -23.44 1.05
N LEU A 553 -5.16 -22.41 1.88
CA LEU A 553 -3.99 -21.82 2.52
C LEU A 553 -3.70 -22.46 3.87
#